data_1dc4417c733283ae328b7e8a1bc2606b
#
_entry.id   1dc4417c733283ae328b7e8a1bc2606b
#
_cell.length_a   1.000
_cell.length_b   1.000
_cell.length_c   1.000
_cell.angle_alpha   90.00
_cell.angle_beta   90.00
_cell.angle_gamma   90.00
#
_symmetry.space_group_name_H-M   'P 1'
#
loop_
_entity.id
_entity.type
_entity.pdbx_description
1 polymer ?
#
loop_
_entity_poly.entity_id
_entity_poly.type
_entity_poly.pdbx_seq_one_letter_code
_entity_poly.pdbx_strand_id
1 'polypeptide(L)'
;MRVPDHAAVSATVDVAREHLTDGPVRFVNAVLRSITREDPSEREAAMDAIADEDEALGVRYSHPAWMVAAFRDALKAHGYPTDELLDVLEADNEVPTVTLVARPSLMSVDELADEAEDILDTRVALGAVSPYAVLLESGDPARLPSIRDGRAGAQDEGSQLAALIAASAPLEGGPDERWLDLCAGPGGKAALLAGLAADVGARVTANEVHPHRARLVERTTRQFDSIEVVSGDGRTFGGGQSAWPLGSFDRVV
;
A
#
# COMPACT_ATOMS: atom_id res chain seq x y z
N MET A 1 17.31 -3.05 -14.96
CA MET A 1 18.51 -3.95 -15.02
C MET A 1 18.03 -5.38 -14.74
N ARG A 2 18.26 -6.35 -15.62
CA ARG A 2 17.81 -7.74 -15.40
C ARG A 2 18.90 -8.50 -14.65
N VAL A 3 18.56 -9.11 -13.52
CA VAL A 3 19.50 -9.92 -12.73
C VAL A 3 19.79 -11.22 -13.52
N PRO A 4 21.07 -11.62 -13.73
CA PRO A 4 21.37 -12.89 -14.37
C PRO A 4 20.87 -14.08 -13.56
N ASP A 5 20.36 -15.14 -14.23
CA ASP A 5 19.74 -16.30 -13.60
C ASP A 5 20.63 -16.96 -12.54
N HIS A 6 21.93 -17.12 -12.83
CA HIS A 6 22.86 -17.71 -11.88
C HIS A 6 23.03 -16.86 -10.60
N ALA A 7 22.96 -15.52 -10.71
CA ALA A 7 23.05 -14.62 -9.56
C ALA A 7 21.76 -14.67 -8.73
N ALA A 8 20.60 -14.71 -9.39
CA ALA A 8 19.31 -14.87 -8.73
C ALA A 8 19.23 -16.20 -7.96
N VAL A 9 19.62 -17.30 -8.58
CA VAL A 9 19.68 -18.62 -7.93
C VAL A 9 20.64 -18.62 -6.74
N SER A 10 21.85 -18.06 -6.90
CA SER A 10 22.83 -18.02 -5.81
C SER A 10 22.31 -17.22 -4.62
N ALA A 11 21.84 -16.00 -4.84
CA ALA A 11 21.31 -15.14 -3.77
C ALA A 11 20.13 -15.79 -3.03
N THR A 12 19.19 -16.41 -3.76
CA THR A 12 18.05 -17.10 -3.13
C THR A 12 18.51 -18.30 -2.30
N VAL A 13 19.47 -19.09 -2.79
CA VAL A 13 20.01 -20.24 -2.05
C VAL A 13 20.79 -19.80 -0.82
N ASP A 14 21.48 -18.66 -0.87
CA ASP A 14 22.21 -18.12 0.28
C ASP A 14 21.26 -17.68 1.37
N VAL A 15 20.17 -16.99 1.04
CA VAL A 15 19.08 -16.69 2.01
C VAL A 15 18.46 -17.98 2.58
N ALA A 16 18.22 -18.98 1.73
CA ALA A 16 17.70 -20.27 2.21
C ALA A 16 18.65 -20.94 3.22
N ARG A 17 19.97 -20.85 3.04
CA ARG A 17 20.97 -21.39 3.97
C ARG A 17 20.97 -20.71 5.34
N GLU A 18 20.64 -19.43 5.40
CA GLU A 18 20.57 -18.68 6.65
C GLU A 18 19.36 -19.08 7.51
N HIS A 19 18.27 -19.55 6.87
CA HIS A 19 16.98 -19.74 7.54
C HIS A 19 16.48 -21.19 7.56
N LEU A 20 17.07 -22.10 6.75
CA LEU A 20 16.58 -23.45 6.57
C LEU A 20 17.68 -24.50 6.81
N THR A 21 17.26 -25.72 7.09
CA THR A 21 18.17 -26.88 7.17
C THR A 21 18.60 -27.38 5.79
N ASP A 22 19.65 -28.20 5.71
CA ASP A 22 20.27 -28.66 4.46
C ASP A 22 19.28 -29.31 3.45
N GLY A 23 18.29 -30.06 3.91
CA GLY A 23 17.33 -30.73 3.06
C GLY A 23 16.51 -29.74 2.20
N PRO A 24 15.74 -28.83 2.82
CA PRO A 24 15.04 -27.76 2.13
C PRO A 24 15.94 -26.89 1.24
N VAL A 25 17.18 -26.57 1.68
CA VAL A 25 18.14 -25.80 0.86
C VAL A 25 18.46 -26.52 -0.44
N ARG A 26 18.72 -27.84 -0.38
CA ARG A 26 18.99 -28.63 -1.59
C ARG A 26 17.77 -28.69 -2.51
N PHE A 27 16.57 -28.77 -1.94
CA PHE A 27 15.33 -28.76 -2.71
C PHE A 27 15.13 -27.42 -3.42
N VAL A 28 15.26 -26.29 -2.73
CA VAL A 28 15.18 -24.93 -3.33
C VAL A 28 16.20 -24.80 -4.48
N ASN A 29 17.46 -25.17 -4.26
CA ASN A 29 18.48 -25.09 -5.30
C ASN A 29 18.16 -26.01 -6.51
N ALA A 30 17.61 -27.21 -6.28
CA ALA A 30 17.24 -28.12 -7.36
C ALA A 30 16.10 -27.55 -8.20
N VAL A 31 15.04 -27.03 -7.57
CA VAL A 31 13.89 -26.41 -8.25
C VAL A 31 14.33 -25.19 -9.06
N LEU A 32 15.09 -24.25 -8.48
CA LEU A 32 15.53 -23.07 -9.18
C LEU A 32 16.42 -23.42 -10.39
N ARG A 33 17.33 -24.39 -10.24
CA ARG A 33 18.16 -24.86 -11.36
C ARG A 33 17.35 -25.59 -12.42
N SER A 34 16.26 -26.27 -12.07
CA SER A 34 15.37 -26.87 -13.06
C SER A 34 14.68 -25.79 -13.88
N ILE A 35 14.11 -24.78 -13.22
CA ILE A 35 13.45 -23.64 -13.87
C ILE A 35 14.41 -22.90 -14.83
N THR A 36 15.64 -22.66 -14.42
CA THR A 36 16.62 -21.93 -15.27
C THR A 36 17.15 -22.74 -16.47
N ARG A 37 16.90 -24.06 -16.50
CA ARG A 37 17.30 -24.94 -17.62
C ARG A 37 16.15 -25.29 -18.54
N GLU A 38 14.93 -25.00 -18.12
CA GLU A 38 13.73 -25.28 -18.91
C GLU A 38 13.70 -24.41 -20.17
N ASP A 39 13.38 -25.00 -21.30
CA ASP A 39 13.18 -24.26 -22.54
C ASP A 39 11.94 -23.38 -22.41
N PRO A 40 12.03 -22.08 -22.70
CA PRO A 40 10.86 -21.20 -22.67
C PRO A 40 9.70 -21.68 -23.54
N SER A 41 9.98 -22.35 -24.67
CA SER A 41 8.95 -22.90 -25.56
C SER A 41 8.20 -24.10 -24.95
N GLU A 42 8.88 -24.93 -24.17
CA GLU A 42 8.24 -26.06 -23.45
C GLU A 42 7.33 -25.52 -22.35
N ARG A 43 7.72 -24.46 -21.66
CA ARG A 43 6.89 -23.80 -20.67
C ARG A 43 5.65 -23.16 -21.29
N GLU A 44 5.81 -22.47 -22.41
CA GLU A 44 4.69 -21.89 -23.17
C GLU A 44 3.70 -22.98 -23.61
N ALA A 45 4.21 -24.07 -24.19
CA ALA A 45 3.37 -25.21 -24.59
C ALA A 45 2.65 -25.87 -23.40
N ALA A 46 3.29 -25.93 -22.24
CA ALA A 46 2.66 -26.45 -21.03
C ALA A 46 1.53 -25.55 -20.52
N MET A 47 1.69 -24.21 -20.60
CA MET A 47 0.63 -23.27 -20.28
C MET A 47 -0.55 -23.36 -21.26
N ASP A 48 -0.27 -23.47 -22.55
CA ASP A 48 -1.29 -23.61 -23.59
C ASP A 48 -2.07 -24.96 -23.51
N ALA A 49 -1.50 -25.97 -22.87
CA ALA A 49 -2.14 -27.24 -22.64
C ALA A 49 -3.13 -27.25 -21.45
N ILE A 50 -3.19 -26.20 -20.66
CA ILE A 50 -4.14 -26.07 -19.56
C ILE A 50 -5.56 -25.88 -20.14
N ALA A 51 -6.46 -26.79 -19.82
CA ALA A 51 -7.80 -26.85 -20.43
C ALA A 51 -8.77 -25.79 -19.82
N ASP A 52 -8.61 -25.46 -18.55
CA ASP A 52 -9.43 -24.44 -17.88
C ASP A 52 -8.88 -23.05 -18.19
N GLU A 53 -9.72 -22.17 -18.73
CA GLU A 53 -9.33 -20.83 -19.17
C GLU A 53 -8.86 -19.96 -18.00
N ASP A 54 -9.56 -20.00 -16.86
CA ASP A 54 -9.21 -19.18 -15.69
C ASP A 54 -7.92 -19.70 -15.04
N GLU A 55 -7.68 -21.01 -15.05
CA GLU A 55 -6.43 -21.60 -14.61
C GLU A 55 -5.27 -21.22 -15.55
N ALA A 56 -5.47 -21.29 -16.86
CA ALA A 56 -4.47 -20.92 -17.88
C ALA A 56 -4.07 -19.45 -17.74
N LEU A 57 -5.04 -18.53 -17.64
CA LEU A 57 -4.80 -17.12 -17.40
C LEU A 57 -4.13 -16.88 -16.04
N GLY A 58 -4.58 -17.59 -15.01
CA GLY A 58 -3.99 -17.50 -13.67
C GLY A 58 -2.50 -17.87 -13.67
N VAL A 59 -2.10 -18.93 -14.35
CA VAL A 59 -0.69 -19.33 -14.49
C VAL A 59 0.08 -18.30 -15.31
N ARG A 60 -0.47 -17.85 -16.45
CA ARG A 60 0.19 -16.89 -17.35
C ARG A 60 0.43 -15.53 -16.71
N TYR A 61 -0.54 -15.03 -15.97
CA TYR A 61 -0.51 -13.69 -15.34
C TYR A 61 -0.25 -13.72 -13.83
N SER A 62 0.15 -14.87 -13.27
CA SER A 62 0.51 -15.03 -11.85
C SER A 62 -0.63 -14.72 -10.87
N HIS A 63 -1.85 -15.12 -11.22
CA HIS A 63 -3.05 -15.00 -10.39
C HIS A 63 -3.63 -16.36 -10.03
N PRO A 64 -4.18 -16.57 -8.83
CA PRO A 64 -5.02 -17.73 -8.55
C PRO A 64 -6.26 -17.73 -9.47
N ALA A 65 -6.65 -18.89 -10.00
CA ALA A 65 -7.79 -19.01 -10.91
C ALA A 65 -9.10 -18.40 -10.37
N TRP A 66 -9.33 -18.50 -9.05
CA TRP A 66 -10.51 -17.88 -8.43
C TRP A 66 -10.50 -16.34 -8.51
N MET A 67 -9.31 -15.68 -8.53
CA MET A 67 -9.22 -14.23 -8.73
C MET A 67 -9.53 -13.86 -10.17
N VAL A 68 -9.05 -14.62 -11.14
CA VAL A 68 -9.38 -14.42 -12.55
C VAL A 68 -10.90 -14.51 -12.77
N ALA A 69 -11.55 -15.54 -12.20
CA ALA A 69 -13.00 -15.69 -12.23
C ALA A 69 -13.72 -14.49 -11.56
N ALA A 70 -13.24 -14.05 -10.40
CA ALA A 70 -13.82 -12.91 -9.68
C ALA A 70 -13.70 -11.59 -10.46
N PHE A 71 -12.57 -11.30 -11.11
CA PHE A 71 -12.41 -10.14 -11.98
C PHE A 71 -13.35 -10.20 -13.19
N ARG A 72 -13.45 -11.36 -13.86
CA ARG A 72 -14.38 -11.59 -14.97
C ARG A 72 -15.83 -11.31 -14.54
N ASP A 73 -16.24 -11.80 -13.38
CA ASP A 73 -17.60 -11.60 -12.86
C ASP A 73 -17.84 -10.14 -12.45
N ALA A 74 -16.84 -9.46 -11.88
CA ALA A 74 -16.91 -8.05 -11.55
C ALA A 74 -17.08 -7.18 -12.82
N LEU A 75 -16.28 -7.42 -13.87
CA LEU A 75 -16.43 -6.73 -15.14
C LEU A 75 -17.86 -6.87 -15.69
N LYS A 76 -18.39 -8.10 -15.73
CA LYS A 76 -19.77 -8.38 -16.18
C LYS A 76 -20.81 -7.63 -15.33
N ALA A 77 -20.68 -7.71 -14.00
CA ALA A 77 -21.63 -7.10 -13.06
C ALA A 77 -21.71 -5.58 -13.21
N HIS A 78 -20.61 -4.94 -13.58
CA HIS A 78 -20.51 -3.50 -13.78
C HIS A 78 -20.68 -3.04 -15.23
N GLY A 79 -20.95 -3.97 -16.16
CA GLY A 79 -21.20 -3.65 -17.56
C GLY A 79 -19.96 -3.32 -18.39
N TYR A 80 -18.78 -3.70 -17.91
CA TYR A 80 -17.54 -3.60 -18.68
C TYR A 80 -17.38 -4.78 -19.65
N PRO A 81 -16.68 -4.58 -20.78
CA PRO A 81 -16.32 -5.65 -21.69
C PRO A 81 -15.45 -6.72 -21.00
N THR A 82 -15.72 -7.98 -21.27
CA THR A 82 -14.95 -9.10 -20.64
C THR A 82 -13.56 -9.29 -21.25
N ASP A 83 -13.27 -8.70 -22.40
CA ASP A 83 -11.94 -8.63 -23.00
C ASP A 83 -10.98 -7.69 -22.25
N GLU A 84 -11.50 -6.73 -21.48
CA GLU A 84 -10.69 -5.95 -20.52
C GLU A 84 -10.04 -6.79 -19.41
N LEU A 85 -10.45 -8.07 -19.25
CA LEU A 85 -9.85 -8.95 -18.25
C LEU A 85 -8.33 -9.10 -18.43
N LEU A 86 -7.85 -9.17 -19.67
CA LEU A 86 -6.42 -9.27 -19.94
C LEU A 86 -5.68 -8.01 -19.52
N ASP A 87 -6.24 -6.85 -19.81
CA ASP A 87 -5.66 -5.56 -19.43
C ASP A 87 -5.58 -5.42 -17.90
N VAL A 88 -6.60 -5.90 -17.17
CA VAL A 88 -6.59 -5.93 -15.68
C VAL A 88 -5.46 -6.82 -15.16
N LEU A 89 -5.34 -8.05 -15.69
CA LEU A 89 -4.32 -9.00 -15.25
C LEU A 89 -2.90 -8.54 -15.60
N GLU A 90 -2.71 -7.83 -16.71
CA GLU A 90 -1.44 -7.21 -17.08
C GLU A 90 -1.11 -6.03 -16.17
N ALA A 91 -2.07 -5.14 -15.93
CA ALA A 91 -1.89 -3.97 -15.07
C ALA A 91 -1.52 -4.35 -13.62
N ASP A 92 -2.10 -5.43 -13.09
CA ASP A 92 -1.78 -5.92 -11.76
C ASP A 92 -0.32 -6.43 -11.63
N ASN A 93 0.34 -6.74 -12.74
CA ASN A 93 1.74 -7.15 -12.78
C ASN A 93 2.72 -6.00 -13.09
N GLU A 94 2.21 -4.81 -13.35
CA GLU A 94 3.08 -3.65 -13.53
C GLU A 94 3.76 -3.27 -12.20
N VAL A 95 5.02 -2.86 -12.29
CA VAL A 95 5.73 -2.37 -11.10
C VAL A 95 5.13 -1.04 -10.67
N PRO A 96 4.55 -0.95 -9.46
CA PRO A 96 3.94 0.29 -9.02
C PRO A 96 4.98 1.41 -8.90
N THR A 97 4.61 2.60 -9.34
CA THR A 97 5.41 3.80 -9.10
C THR A 97 5.46 4.09 -7.60
N VAL A 98 6.65 4.34 -7.08
CA VAL A 98 6.79 4.72 -5.67
C VAL A 98 6.22 6.11 -5.47
N THR A 99 5.13 6.20 -4.71
CA THR A 99 4.46 7.46 -4.40
C THR A 99 4.72 7.86 -2.96
N LEU A 100 5.09 9.12 -2.79
CA LEU A 100 5.28 9.75 -1.49
C LEU A 100 4.12 10.68 -1.19
N VAL A 101 3.90 10.96 0.09
CA VAL A 101 2.98 11.99 0.58
C VAL A 101 3.72 13.01 1.42
N ALA A 102 3.63 14.28 1.07
CA ALA A 102 3.99 15.37 1.95
C ALA A 102 2.88 15.52 3.02
N ARG A 103 3.26 15.62 4.28
CA ARG A 103 2.27 15.71 5.36
C ARG A 103 1.93 17.17 5.63
N PRO A 104 0.64 17.58 5.44
CA PRO A 104 0.20 18.93 5.73
C PRO A 104 0.65 19.40 7.11
N SER A 105 0.83 20.69 7.29
CA SER A 105 1.39 21.36 8.45
C SER A 105 2.85 21.04 8.81
N LEU A 106 3.48 20.03 8.18
CA LEU A 106 4.88 19.66 8.42
C LEU A 106 5.81 19.91 7.22
N MET A 107 5.29 19.78 6.00
CA MET A 107 6.07 19.89 4.77
C MET A 107 5.13 20.13 3.57
N SER A 108 5.56 20.99 2.65
CA SER A 108 4.87 21.17 1.38
C SER A 108 5.24 20.08 0.36
N VAL A 109 4.43 19.92 -0.68
CA VAL A 109 4.70 18.99 -1.78
C VAL A 109 5.93 19.41 -2.58
N ASP A 110 6.15 20.71 -2.76
CA ASP A 110 7.30 21.25 -3.49
C ASP A 110 8.61 20.98 -2.73
N GLU A 111 8.63 21.20 -1.39
CA GLU A 111 9.79 20.85 -0.57
C GLU A 111 10.12 19.36 -0.61
N LEU A 112 9.11 18.47 -0.67
CA LEU A 112 9.33 17.04 -0.79
C LEU A 112 9.86 16.67 -2.17
N ALA A 113 9.36 17.31 -3.23
CA ALA A 113 9.82 17.10 -4.60
C ALA A 113 11.30 17.50 -4.75
N ASP A 114 11.64 18.72 -4.30
CA ASP A 114 13.02 19.23 -4.33
C ASP A 114 13.98 18.31 -3.52
N GLU A 115 13.59 17.91 -2.30
CA GLU A 115 14.38 16.97 -1.48
C GLU A 115 14.59 15.63 -2.17
N ALA A 116 13.56 15.11 -2.85
CA ALA A 116 13.63 13.83 -3.55
C ALA A 116 14.55 13.91 -4.78
N GLU A 117 14.44 14.95 -5.59
CA GLU A 117 15.32 15.18 -6.74
C GLU A 117 16.79 15.31 -6.31
N ASP A 118 17.06 16.13 -5.31
CA ASP A 118 18.42 16.42 -4.83
C ASP A 118 19.11 15.19 -4.19
N ILE A 119 18.38 14.43 -3.36
CA ILE A 119 18.98 13.32 -2.58
C ILE A 119 19.00 12.00 -3.33
N LEU A 120 17.97 11.74 -4.13
CA LEU A 120 17.84 10.47 -4.86
C LEU A 120 18.43 10.54 -6.26
N ASP A 121 18.76 11.74 -6.77
CA ASP A 121 19.22 11.98 -8.15
C ASP A 121 18.24 11.31 -9.16
N THR A 122 16.95 11.62 -9.00
CA THR A 122 15.85 11.03 -9.78
C THR A 122 14.88 12.11 -10.23
N ARG A 123 14.16 11.84 -11.31
CA ARG A 123 13.04 12.71 -11.69
C ARG A 123 11.83 12.39 -10.83
N VAL A 124 11.08 13.44 -10.52
CA VAL A 124 9.81 13.32 -9.82
C VAL A 124 8.68 13.89 -10.66
N ALA A 125 7.46 13.47 -10.36
CA ALA A 125 6.24 14.10 -10.87
C ALA A 125 5.32 14.39 -9.68
N LEU A 126 4.53 15.45 -9.77
CA LEU A 126 3.47 15.70 -8.79
C LEU A 126 2.29 14.77 -9.07
N GLY A 127 1.54 14.42 -8.03
CA GLY A 127 0.38 13.57 -8.14
C GLY A 127 -0.71 14.17 -9.02
N ALA A 128 -1.40 13.31 -9.75
CA ALA A 128 -2.54 13.72 -10.59
C ALA A 128 -3.85 13.84 -9.80
N VAL A 129 -3.93 13.15 -8.67
CA VAL A 129 -5.16 12.99 -7.87
C VAL A 129 -5.01 13.62 -6.49
N SER A 130 -3.84 13.46 -5.86
CA SER A 130 -3.56 14.04 -4.55
C SER A 130 -2.64 15.26 -4.66
N PRO A 131 -3.01 16.41 -4.09
CA PRO A 131 -2.14 17.60 -4.08
C PRO A 131 -0.92 17.45 -3.16
N TYR A 132 -0.81 16.36 -2.43
CA TYR A 132 0.29 16.06 -1.51
C TYR A 132 1.23 14.96 -2.05
N ALA A 133 0.93 14.41 -3.24
CA ALA A 133 1.67 13.28 -3.79
C ALA A 133 2.88 13.71 -4.61
N VAL A 134 3.99 12.99 -4.41
CA VAL A 134 5.19 13.04 -5.25
C VAL A 134 5.51 11.63 -5.73
N LEU A 135 5.58 11.44 -7.05
CA LEU A 135 5.88 10.17 -7.69
C LEU A 135 7.36 10.12 -8.05
N LEU A 136 8.04 9.05 -7.64
CA LEU A 136 9.46 8.85 -7.91
C LEU A 136 9.64 7.97 -9.16
N GLU A 137 10.47 8.39 -10.11
CA GLU A 137 10.87 7.51 -11.21
C GLU A 137 11.75 6.34 -10.71
N SER A 138 12.59 6.61 -9.69
CA SER A 138 13.49 5.61 -9.08
C SER A 138 13.98 6.09 -7.71
N GLY A 139 14.73 5.23 -7.01
CA GLY A 139 15.39 5.58 -5.77
C GLY A 139 14.73 4.93 -4.53
N ASP A 140 15.43 5.01 -3.41
CA ASP A 140 14.97 4.45 -2.14
C ASP A 140 14.45 5.59 -1.23
N PRO A 141 13.13 5.65 -0.95
CA PRO A 141 12.55 6.65 -0.05
C PRO A 141 13.17 6.70 1.34
N ALA A 142 13.71 5.58 1.84
CA ALA A 142 14.33 5.53 3.16
C ALA A 142 15.59 6.44 3.29
N ARG A 143 16.14 6.89 2.16
CA ARG A 143 17.25 7.84 2.13
C ARG A 143 16.82 9.27 2.45
N LEU A 144 15.54 9.61 2.30
CA LEU A 144 15.03 10.95 2.51
C LEU A 144 14.94 11.30 4.01
N PRO A 145 15.52 12.41 4.46
CA PRO A 145 15.35 12.91 5.82
C PRO A 145 13.90 13.12 6.21
N SER A 146 13.08 13.68 5.34
CA SER A 146 11.65 13.91 5.56
C SER A 146 10.88 12.62 5.91
N ILE A 147 11.22 11.50 5.28
CA ILE A 147 10.63 10.18 5.59
C ILE A 147 11.08 9.71 6.99
N ARG A 148 12.37 9.81 7.29
CA ARG A 148 12.92 9.39 8.59
C ARG A 148 12.39 10.24 9.73
N ASP A 149 12.22 11.54 9.50
CA ASP A 149 11.71 12.48 10.48
C ASP A 149 10.20 12.42 10.63
N GLY A 150 9.49 11.83 9.70
CA GLY A 150 8.04 11.70 9.72
C GLY A 150 7.31 12.94 9.20
N ARG A 151 7.97 13.80 8.41
CA ARG A 151 7.36 14.92 7.70
C ARG A 151 6.74 14.51 6.36
N ALA A 152 7.20 13.40 5.82
CA ALA A 152 6.65 12.73 4.64
C ALA A 152 6.46 11.23 4.89
N GLY A 153 5.89 10.51 3.94
CA GLY A 153 5.70 9.06 4.00
C GLY A 153 5.56 8.44 2.62
N ALA A 154 5.80 7.13 2.50
CA ALA A 154 5.40 6.39 1.32
C ALA A 154 3.92 6.04 1.45
N GLN A 155 3.12 6.47 0.48
CA GLN A 155 1.67 6.23 0.45
C GLN A 155 1.14 6.39 -0.97
N ASP A 156 0.41 5.39 -1.45
CA ASP A 156 -0.28 5.41 -2.74
C ASP A 156 -1.32 6.53 -2.84
N GLU A 157 -1.49 7.14 -4.04
CA GLU A 157 -2.42 8.24 -4.26
C GLU A 157 -3.88 7.87 -3.94
N GLY A 158 -4.30 6.64 -4.26
CA GLY A 158 -5.65 6.16 -3.93
C GLY A 158 -5.89 6.12 -2.41
N SER A 159 -4.86 5.74 -1.64
CA SER A 159 -4.91 5.78 -0.18
C SER A 159 -4.90 7.20 0.38
N GLN A 160 -4.18 8.14 -0.28
CA GLN A 160 -4.23 9.57 0.05
C GLN A 160 -5.61 10.14 -0.25
N LEU A 161 -6.18 9.81 -1.43
CA LEU A 161 -7.51 10.26 -1.85
C LEU A 161 -8.61 9.83 -0.85
N ALA A 162 -8.54 8.61 -0.32
CA ALA A 162 -9.49 8.15 0.69
C ALA A 162 -9.47 9.05 1.94
N ALA A 163 -8.28 9.45 2.42
CA ALA A 163 -8.16 10.37 3.55
C ALA A 163 -8.65 11.79 3.20
N LEU A 164 -8.34 12.27 1.99
CA LEU A 164 -8.78 13.59 1.50
C LEU A 164 -10.31 13.67 1.36
N ILE A 165 -10.93 12.64 0.80
CA ILE A 165 -12.40 12.56 0.68
C ILE A 165 -13.03 12.58 2.07
N ALA A 166 -12.52 11.79 3.01
CA ALA A 166 -13.05 11.76 4.36
C ALA A 166 -12.90 13.11 5.07
N ALA A 167 -11.76 13.79 4.91
CA ALA A 167 -11.52 15.11 5.50
C ALA A 167 -12.34 16.24 4.86
N SER A 168 -12.71 16.11 3.56
CA SER A 168 -13.42 17.17 2.81
C SER A 168 -14.90 16.90 2.58
N ALA A 169 -15.41 15.70 2.90
CA ALA A 169 -16.82 15.37 2.73
C ALA A 169 -17.71 16.39 3.47
N PRO A 170 -18.76 16.94 2.81
CA PRO A 170 -19.64 17.88 3.47
C PRO A 170 -20.37 17.20 4.66
N LEU A 171 -20.43 17.89 5.79
CA LEU A 171 -21.23 17.48 6.94
C LEU A 171 -22.62 18.10 6.87
N GLU A 172 -23.62 17.38 7.37
CA GLU A 172 -25.01 17.88 7.42
C GLU A 172 -25.23 18.95 8.51
N GLY A 173 -24.16 19.44 9.11
CA GLY A 173 -24.13 20.43 10.18
C GLY A 173 -23.44 19.90 11.43
N GLY A 174 -23.28 20.76 12.42
CA GLY A 174 -22.56 20.44 13.65
C GLY A 174 -21.06 20.79 13.60
N PRO A 175 -20.31 20.44 14.66
CA PRO A 175 -18.87 20.66 14.68
C PRO A 175 -18.13 19.72 13.73
N ASP A 176 -16.92 20.10 13.35
CA ASP A 176 -15.97 19.28 12.59
C ASP A 176 -14.65 19.24 13.37
N GLU A 177 -14.69 18.69 14.56
CA GLU A 177 -13.62 18.78 15.54
C GLU A 177 -13.01 17.43 15.91
N ARG A 178 -13.77 16.33 15.71
CA ARG A 178 -13.37 14.99 16.16
C ARG A 178 -13.46 13.99 15.03
N TRP A 179 -12.32 13.52 14.58
CA TRP A 179 -12.20 12.56 13.49
C TRP A 179 -11.74 11.21 14.01
N LEU A 180 -12.16 10.12 13.38
CA LEU A 180 -11.78 8.75 13.72
C LEU A 180 -11.19 8.04 12.50
N ASP A 181 -9.96 7.53 12.62
CA ASP A 181 -9.46 6.45 11.76
C ASP A 181 -9.64 5.14 12.51
N LEU A 182 -10.68 4.38 12.12
CA LEU A 182 -11.11 3.19 12.87
C LEU A 182 -10.16 2.00 12.71
N CYS A 183 -9.42 1.95 11.59
CA CYS A 183 -8.49 0.87 11.25
C CYS A 183 -7.13 1.44 10.79
N ALA A 184 -6.50 2.23 11.65
CA ALA A 184 -5.40 3.13 11.31
C ALA A 184 -4.09 2.47 10.88
N GLY A 185 -3.84 1.22 11.25
CA GLY A 185 -2.54 0.57 10.98
C GLY A 185 -2.23 0.37 9.49
N PRO A 186 -1.01 0.70 9.05
CA PRO A 186 0.20 1.08 9.80
C PRO A 186 0.37 2.59 10.04
N GLY A 187 -0.61 3.47 9.73
CA GLY A 187 -0.58 4.88 10.09
C GLY A 187 -0.53 5.87 8.91
N GLY A 188 -0.52 5.40 7.67
CA GLY A 188 -0.42 6.28 6.49
C GLY A 188 -1.58 7.28 6.39
N LYS A 189 -2.84 6.78 6.40
CA LYS A 189 -4.03 7.63 6.39
C LYS A 189 -4.14 8.46 7.66
N ALA A 190 -3.90 7.84 8.82
CA ALA A 190 -3.91 8.53 10.11
C ALA A 190 -2.98 9.75 10.15
N ALA A 191 -1.76 9.63 9.59
CA ALA A 191 -0.81 10.75 9.55
C ALA A 191 -1.25 11.87 8.60
N LEU A 192 -1.81 11.53 7.43
CA LEU A 192 -2.37 12.53 6.52
C LEU A 192 -3.58 13.25 7.15
N LEU A 193 -4.49 12.49 7.76
CA LEU A 193 -5.62 13.05 8.51
C LEU A 193 -5.18 13.95 9.66
N ALA A 194 -4.11 13.56 10.40
CA ALA A 194 -3.59 14.39 11.49
C ALA A 194 -3.06 15.75 11.00
N GLY A 195 -2.39 15.79 9.85
CA GLY A 195 -1.98 17.03 9.22
C GLY A 195 -3.16 17.90 8.80
N LEU A 196 -4.13 17.29 8.08
CA LEU A 196 -5.34 18.00 7.66
C LEU A 196 -6.19 18.50 8.84
N ALA A 197 -6.30 17.69 9.90
CA ALA A 197 -7.01 18.07 11.12
C ALA A 197 -6.33 19.25 11.84
N ALA A 198 -4.99 19.28 11.88
CA ALA A 198 -4.24 20.36 12.48
C ALA A 198 -4.53 21.71 11.80
N ASP A 199 -4.68 21.71 10.46
CA ASP A 199 -4.96 22.92 9.68
C ASP A 199 -6.34 23.53 9.99
N VAL A 200 -7.30 22.72 10.44
CA VAL A 200 -8.67 23.16 10.78
C VAL A 200 -8.97 23.14 12.28
N GLY A 201 -7.98 22.80 13.12
CA GLY A 201 -8.14 22.74 14.57
C GLY A 201 -8.91 21.52 15.09
N ALA A 202 -9.06 20.48 14.27
CA ALA A 202 -9.67 19.19 14.64
C ALA A 202 -8.66 18.25 15.29
N ARG A 203 -9.15 17.19 15.92
CA ARG A 203 -8.35 16.11 16.52
C ARG A 203 -8.74 14.75 15.95
N VAL A 204 -7.74 13.91 15.76
CA VAL A 204 -7.91 12.55 15.23
C VAL A 204 -7.74 11.53 16.36
N THR A 205 -8.65 10.57 16.46
CA THR A 205 -8.45 9.33 17.22
C THR A 205 -8.13 8.24 16.21
N ALA A 206 -6.96 7.61 16.33
CA ALA A 206 -6.51 6.53 15.46
C ALA A 206 -6.58 5.20 16.20
N ASN A 207 -7.47 4.30 15.78
CA ASN A 207 -7.63 2.99 16.40
C ASN A 207 -6.95 1.89 15.60
N GLU A 208 -6.28 0.97 16.28
CA GLU A 208 -5.74 -0.25 15.68
C GLU A 208 -5.89 -1.42 16.66
N VAL A 209 -6.51 -2.50 16.22
CA VAL A 209 -6.79 -3.66 17.06
C VAL A 209 -5.53 -4.40 17.54
N HIS A 210 -4.48 -4.41 16.70
CA HIS A 210 -3.23 -5.10 17.01
C HIS A 210 -2.21 -4.17 17.68
N PRO A 211 -1.80 -4.41 18.95
CA PRO A 211 -0.89 -3.51 19.66
C PRO A 211 0.46 -3.29 18.96
N HIS A 212 0.97 -4.27 18.22
CA HIS A 212 2.22 -4.11 17.47
C HIS A 212 2.06 -3.15 16.28
N ARG A 213 0.87 -3.13 15.63
CA ARG A 213 0.55 -2.18 14.55
C ARG A 213 0.19 -0.80 15.10
N ALA A 214 -0.47 -0.72 16.26
CA ALA A 214 -0.71 0.55 16.94
C ALA A 214 0.61 1.30 17.20
N ARG A 215 1.67 0.59 17.64
CA ARG A 215 3.01 1.19 17.76
C ARG A 215 3.60 1.69 16.44
N LEU A 216 3.19 1.13 15.29
CA LEU A 216 3.57 1.69 13.98
C LEU A 216 2.83 3.00 13.74
N VAL A 217 1.53 3.06 14.03
CA VAL A 217 0.74 4.29 13.94
C VAL A 217 1.36 5.39 14.82
N GLU A 218 1.66 5.11 16.09
CA GLU A 218 2.32 6.05 17.01
C GLU A 218 3.62 6.61 16.43
N ARG A 219 4.47 5.75 15.86
CA ARG A 219 5.73 6.17 15.23
C ARG A 219 5.49 7.04 13.99
N THR A 220 4.50 6.67 13.18
CA THR A 220 4.19 7.34 11.93
C THR A 220 3.59 8.73 12.18
N THR A 221 2.85 8.90 13.29
CA THR A 221 2.13 10.14 13.64
C THR A 221 2.80 10.98 14.70
N ARG A 222 4.00 10.59 15.17
CA ARG A 222 4.71 11.21 16.31
C ARG A 222 4.98 12.72 16.21
N GLN A 223 4.86 13.30 15.02
CA GLN A 223 5.09 14.72 14.77
C GLN A 223 3.82 15.57 14.98
N PHE A 224 2.67 14.94 15.23
CA PHE A 224 1.40 15.63 15.34
C PHE A 224 0.86 15.59 16.76
N ASP A 225 0.52 16.76 17.30
CA ASP A 225 -0.20 16.91 18.58
C ASP A 225 -1.74 16.75 18.39
N SER A 226 -2.20 16.75 17.13
CA SER A 226 -3.62 16.66 16.76
C SER A 226 -4.17 15.23 16.78
N ILE A 227 -3.36 14.20 17.11
CA ILE A 227 -3.76 12.79 17.05
C ILE A 227 -3.46 12.05 18.35
N GLU A 228 -4.38 11.18 18.73
CA GLU A 228 -4.17 10.15 19.76
C GLU A 228 -4.29 8.76 19.16
N VAL A 229 -3.47 7.83 19.60
CA VAL A 229 -3.52 6.43 19.15
C VAL A 229 -4.06 5.55 20.26
N VAL A 230 -5.08 4.75 19.90
CA VAL A 230 -5.71 3.81 20.82
C VAL A 230 -5.67 2.40 20.25
N SER A 231 -5.68 1.39 21.12
CA SER A 231 -5.71 0.00 20.66
C SER A 231 -6.96 -0.70 21.20
N GLY A 232 -7.84 -1.12 20.29
CA GLY A 232 -9.09 -1.76 20.65
C GLY A 232 -9.82 -2.36 19.46
N ASP A 233 -10.82 -3.18 19.76
CA ASP A 233 -11.72 -3.72 18.73
C ASP A 233 -12.67 -2.63 18.23
N GLY A 234 -12.52 -2.19 16.98
CA GLY A 234 -13.35 -1.16 16.34
C GLY A 234 -14.84 -1.43 16.39
N ARG A 235 -15.27 -2.70 16.50
CA ARG A 235 -16.68 -3.09 16.64
C ARG A 235 -17.30 -2.67 17.97
N THR A 236 -16.49 -2.30 18.95
CA THR A 236 -16.98 -1.83 20.27
C THR A 236 -17.21 -0.32 20.31
N PHE A 237 -16.75 0.42 19.31
CA PHE A 237 -17.01 1.86 19.21
C PHE A 237 -18.51 2.11 19.02
N GLY A 238 -19.03 3.13 19.67
CA GLY A 238 -20.47 3.44 19.67
C GLY A 238 -21.32 2.55 20.60
N GLY A 239 -20.76 1.51 21.23
CA GLY A 239 -21.47 0.65 22.19
C GLY A 239 -21.71 1.35 23.53
N GLY A 240 -22.71 0.87 24.29
CA GLY A 240 -23.11 1.51 25.55
C GLY A 240 -22.07 1.50 26.69
N GLN A 241 -21.00 0.72 26.56
CA GLN A 241 -19.85 0.70 27.49
C GLN A 241 -18.56 1.21 26.83
N SER A 242 -18.65 1.76 25.63
CA SER A 242 -17.52 2.34 24.91
C SER A 242 -17.09 3.66 25.55
N ALA A 243 -15.79 3.93 25.56
CA ALA A 243 -15.27 5.27 25.83
C ALA A 243 -15.77 6.32 24.80
N TRP A 244 -16.19 5.84 23.65
CA TRP A 244 -16.74 6.65 22.56
C TRP A 244 -18.17 6.16 22.24
N PRO A 245 -19.22 6.75 22.85
CA PRO A 245 -20.60 6.45 22.53
C PRO A 245 -20.97 6.89 21.11
N LEU A 246 -22.16 6.50 20.63
CA LEU A 246 -22.68 6.95 19.34
C LEU A 246 -22.64 8.48 19.22
N GLY A 247 -22.22 8.98 18.07
CA GLY A 247 -22.10 10.42 17.80
C GLY A 247 -20.85 11.08 18.42
N SER A 248 -19.85 10.28 18.85
CA SER A 248 -18.59 10.83 19.38
C SER A 248 -17.69 11.46 18.32
N PHE A 249 -17.88 11.11 17.06
CA PHE A 249 -17.02 11.58 15.97
C PHE A 249 -17.85 12.22 14.87
N ASP A 250 -17.30 13.27 14.28
CA ASP A 250 -17.89 14.03 13.19
C ASP A 250 -17.53 13.41 11.84
N ARG A 251 -16.33 12.75 11.76
CA ARG A 251 -15.84 12.01 10.58
C ARG A 251 -15.30 10.65 11.00
N VAL A 252 -15.52 9.63 10.15
CA VAL A 252 -15.01 8.26 10.34
C VAL A 252 -14.45 7.74 9.03
N VAL A 253 -13.24 7.12 9.09
CA VAL A 253 -12.51 6.48 7.99
C VAL A 253 -12.22 5.03 8.31
#